data_ecdf6322f76bcfcef623ee3a5a5b9481
#
_entry.id   ecdf6322f76bcfcef623ee3a5a5b9481
#
_cell.length_a   1.000
_cell.length_b   1.000
_cell.length_c   1.000
_cell.angle_alpha   90.00
_cell.angle_beta   90.00
_cell.angle_gamma   90.00
#
_symmetry.space_group_name_H-M   'P 1'
#
loop_
_entity.id
_entity.type
_entity.pdbx_description
1 polymer ?
#
loop_
_entity_poly.entity_id
_entity_poly.type
_entity_poly.pdbx_seq_one_letter_code
_entity_poly.pdbx_strand_id
1 'polypeptide(L)'
;MTEGTRYSMILITVNEGYSDDVLDTAKNAGARGGTIIRGRRRGLDAPMQFWGISLQEEQEILLIIVPRELKKQIMQAVCSAHGLSSPAQGLVMSLPIEDVLGLED
;
A
#
# COMPACT_ATOMS: atom_id res chain seq x y z
N MET A 1 -21.97 -13.06 5.84
CA MET A 1 -20.57 -13.09 5.42
C MET A 1 -20.43 -12.41 4.06
N THR A 2 -19.46 -11.51 3.98
CA THR A 2 -19.18 -10.84 2.75
C THR A 2 -18.31 -11.72 1.86
N GLU A 3 -18.64 -11.81 0.59
CA GLU A 3 -17.83 -12.63 -0.30
C GLU A 3 -16.48 -11.99 -0.57
N GLY A 4 -15.42 -12.77 -0.45
CA GLY A 4 -14.07 -12.28 -0.62
C GLY A 4 -13.81 -11.69 -1.99
N THR A 5 -14.49 -12.22 -3.02
CA THR A 5 -14.29 -11.75 -4.39
C THR A 5 -14.72 -10.31 -4.61
N ARG A 6 -15.51 -9.74 -3.70
CA ARG A 6 -15.95 -8.35 -3.78
C ARG A 6 -14.89 -7.36 -3.35
N TYR A 7 -13.87 -7.82 -2.65
CA TYR A 7 -12.86 -6.95 -2.05
C TYR A 7 -11.46 -7.41 -2.40
N SER A 8 -10.57 -6.47 -2.39
CA SER A 8 -9.14 -6.72 -2.51
C SER A 8 -8.41 -5.98 -1.41
N MET A 9 -7.24 -6.47 -1.06
CA MET A 9 -6.36 -5.76 -0.15
C MET A 9 -5.26 -5.10 -0.96
N ILE A 10 -5.05 -3.82 -0.75
CA ILE A 10 -3.90 -3.13 -1.30
C ILE A 10 -2.88 -3.03 -0.17
N LEU A 11 -1.67 -3.49 -0.46
CA LEU A 11 -0.57 -3.43 0.48
C LEU A 11 0.48 -2.47 -0.09
N ILE A 12 0.83 -1.45 0.70
CA ILE A 12 1.76 -0.43 0.25
C ILE A 12 2.87 -0.34 1.26
N THR A 13 4.12 -0.40 0.81
CA THR A 13 5.26 -0.13 1.67
C THR A 13 5.88 1.19 1.25
N VAL A 14 6.14 2.06 2.22
CA VAL A 14 6.73 3.37 1.98
C VAL A 14 7.78 3.65 3.04
N ASN A 15 8.66 4.59 2.74
CA ASN A 15 9.64 5.05 3.71
C ASN A 15 8.93 5.67 4.91
N GLU A 16 9.55 5.54 6.08
CA GLU A 16 9.00 6.11 7.31
C GLU A 16 8.71 7.60 7.13
N GLY A 17 7.54 8.02 7.61
CA GLY A 17 7.12 9.41 7.56
C GLY A 17 6.19 9.74 6.41
N TYR A 18 5.94 8.81 5.48
CA TYR A 18 5.14 9.10 4.31
C TYR A 18 3.77 8.45 4.31
N SER A 19 3.46 7.64 5.32
CA SER A 19 2.20 6.88 5.29
C SER A 19 0.96 7.77 5.30
N ASP A 20 0.99 8.87 6.02
CA ASP A 20 -0.19 9.75 6.07
C ASP A 20 -0.46 10.38 4.70
N ASP A 21 0.58 10.87 4.03
CA ASP A 21 0.42 11.44 2.69
C ASP A 21 -0.09 10.40 1.70
N VAL A 22 0.45 9.17 1.80
CA VAL A 22 0.03 8.09 0.92
C VAL A 22 -1.42 7.71 1.18
N LEU A 23 -1.82 7.66 2.45
CA LEU A 23 -3.20 7.35 2.79
C LEU A 23 -4.14 8.42 2.26
N ASP A 24 -3.75 9.70 2.36
CA ASP A 24 -4.56 10.79 1.82
C ASP A 24 -4.77 10.63 0.31
N THR A 25 -3.71 10.28 -0.40
CA THR A 25 -3.81 10.03 -1.84
C THR A 25 -4.78 8.88 -2.13
N ALA A 26 -4.66 7.79 -1.37
CA ALA A 26 -5.55 6.64 -1.55
C ALA A 26 -6.99 7.02 -1.26
N LYS A 27 -7.24 7.80 -0.22
CA LYS A 27 -8.59 8.23 0.12
C LYS A 27 -9.18 9.12 -0.96
N ASN A 28 -8.39 10.03 -1.50
CA ASN A 28 -8.86 10.88 -2.60
C ASN A 28 -9.20 10.07 -3.84
N ALA A 29 -8.62 8.89 -3.99
CA ALA A 29 -8.90 8.01 -5.12
C ALA A 29 -10.02 7.00 -4.83
N GLY A 30 -10.59 7.02 -3.63
CA GLY A 30 -11.75 6.20 -3.31
C GLY A 30 -11.63 5.30 -2.10
N ALA A 31 -10.47 5.20 -1.49
CA ALA A 31 -10.31 4.38 -0.29
C ALA A 31 -10.99 5.08 0.90
N ARG A 32 -11.51 4.29 1.84
CA ARG A 32 -12.14 4.85 3.03
C ARG A 32 -11.16 5.09 4.15
N GLY A 33 -10.13 4.28 4.23
CA GLY A 33 -9.11 4.39 5.26
C GLY A 33 -8.22 3.17 5.17
N GLY A 34 -7.34 3.01 6.14
CA GLY A 34 -6.42 1.88 6.13
C GLY A 34 -5.77 1.70 7.49
N THR A 35 -4.99 0.63 7.58
CA THR A 35 -4.21 0.32 8.76
C THR A 35 -2.75 0.56 8.46
N ILE A 36 -2.07 1.27 9.34
CA ILE A 36 -0.66 1.59 9.17
C ILE A 36 0.14 0.79 10.18
N ILE A 37 1.14 0.07 9.70
CA ILE A 37 2.01 -0.78 10.51
C ILE A 37 3.44 -0.32 10.29
N ARG A 38 4.20 -0.20 11.35
CA ARG A 38 5.63 0.08 11.23
C ARG A 38 6.38 -1.21 11.01
N GLY A 39 7.38 -1.15 10.15
CA GLY A 39 8.19 -2.30 9.86
C GLY A 39 9.60 -1.91 9.51
N ARG A 40 10.40 -2.90 9.17
CA ARG A 40 11.78 -2.68 8.79
C ARG A 40 12.17 -3.67 7.71
N ARG A 41 12.83 -3.14 6.71
CA ARG A 41 13.34 -3.96 5.62
C ARG A 41 14.69 -4.53 6.04
N ARG A 42 14.85 -5.83 5.88
CA ARG A 42 16.09 -6.51 6.22
C ARG A 42 16.44 -7.54 5.15
N GLY A 43 17.65 -8.02 5.20
CA GLY A 43 18.08 -9.14 4.36
C GLY A 43 18.55 -8.75 2.97
N LEU A 44 18.57 -7.46 2.66
CA LEU A 44 19.12 -6.99 1.40
C LEU A 44 20.61 -6.74 1.59
N ASP A 45 21.40 -7.14 0.60
CA ASP A 45 22.84 -6.87 0.64
C ASP A 45 23.09 -5.38 0.51
N ALA A 46 24.18 -4.93 1.13
CA ALA A 46 24.58 -3.55 0.96
C ALA A 46 25.30 -3.38 -0.37
N PRO A 47 25.05 -2.30 -1.10
CA PRO A 47 24.08 -1.27 -0.76
C PRO A 47 22.67 -1.78 -0.95
N MET A 48 21.75 -1.34 -0.12
CA MET A 48 20.36 -1.73 -0.23
C MET A 48 19.75 -1.02 -1.41
N GLN A 49 19.63 -1.74 -2.51
CA GLN A 49 19.14 -1.17 -3.75
C GLN A 49 18.10 -2.08 -4.39
N PHE A 50 17.15 -1.45 -5.04
CA PHE A 50 16.12 -2.14 -5.80
C PHE A 50 15.97 -1.36 -7.11
N TRP A 51 16.25 -2.02 -8.24
CA TRP A 51 16.21 -1.37 -9.55
C TRP A 51 17.09 -0.12 -9.61
N GLY A 52 18.27 -0.17 -8.95
CA GLY A 52 19.20 0.94 -8.95
C GLY A 52 18.85 2.07 -7.99
N ILE A 53 17.80 1.90 -7.18
CA ILE A 53 17.34 2.90 -6.23
C ILE A 53 17.73 2.43 -4.84
N SER A 54 18.39 3.28 -4.06
CA SER A 54 18.72 2.97 -2.67
C SER A 54 17.44 2.94 -1.84
N LEU A 55 17.28 1.88 -1.06
CA LEU A 55 16.09 1.70 -0.23
C LEU A 55 16.44 1.90 1.24
N GLN A 56 15.55 2.53 1.98
CA GLN A 56 15.70 2.73 3.40
C GLN A 56 15.18 1.52 4.16
N GLU A 57 15.74 1.29 5.35
CA GLU A 57 15.31 0.15 6.16
C GLU A 57 13.98 0.41 6.85
N GLU A 58 13.81 1.58 7.45
CA GLU A 58 12.59 1.88 8.20
C GLU A 58 11.44 2.13 7.24
N GLN A 59 10.37 1.38 7.42
CA GLN A 59 9.23 1.37 6.52
C GLN A 59 7.94 1.55 7.29
N GLU A 60 6.94 2.08 6.59
CA GLU A 60 5.57 2.03 7.04
C GLU A 60 4.78 1.24 6.01
N ILE A 61 3.88 0.40 6.50
CA ILE A 61 3.11 -0.51 5.67
C ILE A 61 1.64 -0.13 5.82
N LEU A 62 0.99 0.10 4.68
CA LEU A 62 -0.45 0.39 4.68
C LEU A 62 -1.19 -0.83 4.17
N LEU A 63 -2.22 -1.23 4.91
CA LEU A 63 -3.14 -2.27 4.48
C LEU A 63 -4.50 -1.60 4.25
N ILE A 64 -4.99 -1.67 3.03
CA ILE A 64 -6.23 -0.99 2.65
C ILE A 64 -7.15 -2.00 2.00
N ILE A 65 -8.34 -2.18 2.57
CA ILE A 65 -9.35 -3.06 1.99
C ILE A 65 -10.26 -2.21 1.13
N VAL A 66 -10.40 -2.57 -0.12
CA VAL A 66 -11.15 -1.77 -1.09
C VAL A 66 -12.07 -2.68 -1.92
N PRO A 67 -13.19 -2.14 -2.42
CA PRO A 67 -13.96 -2.86 -3.42
C PRO A 67 -13.08 -3.12 -4.65
N ARG A 68 -13.24 -4.28 -5.26
CA ARG A 68 -12.39 -4.67 -6.40
C ARG A 68 -12.43 -3.67 -7.53
N GLU A 69 -13.59 -3.05 -7.76
CA GLU A 69 -13.72 -2.12 -8.87
C GLU A 69 -12.93 -0.83 -8.65
N LEU A 70 -12.55 -0.52 -7.43
CA LEU A 70 -11.76 0.68 -7.14
C LEU A 70 -10.27 0.41 -7.05
N LYS A 71 -9.87 -0.86 -7.03
CA LYS A 71 -8.49 -1.27 -6.79
C LYS A 71 -7.52 -0.60 -7.75
N LYS A 72 -7.81 -0.68 -9.04
CA LYS A 72 -6.87 -0.20 -10.04
C LYS A 72 -6.66 1.30 -9.97
N GLN A 73 -7.75 2.06 -9.81
CA GLN A 73 -7.60 3.52 -9.75
C GLN A 73 -6.86 3.96 -8.49
N ILE A 74 -7.08 3.28 -7.37
CA ILE A 74 -6.38 3.63 -6.14
C ILE A 74 -4.89 3.30 -6.28
N MET A 75 -4.57 2.10 -6.79
CA MET A 75 -3.18 1.70 -6.96
C MET A 75 -2.44 2.64 -7.91
N GLN A 76 -3.09 3.03 -9.01
CA GLN A 76 -2.47 3.95 -9.96
C GLN A 76 -2.24 5.32 -9.36
N ALA A 77 -3.18 5.84 -8.59
CA ALA A 77 -3.04 7.14 -7.95
C ALA A 77 -1.86 7.15 -6.97
N VAL A 78 -1.77 6.10 -6.15
CA VAL A 78 -0.68 6.00 -5.18
C VAL A 78 0.66 5.85 -5.91
N CYS A 79 0.73 5.01 -6.91
CA CYS A 79 1.97 4.78 -7.64
C CYS A 79 2.43 6.05 -8.35
N SER A 80 1.51 6.81 -8.93
CA SER A 80 1.87 8.05 -9.63
C SER A 80 2.45 9.09 -8.70
N ALA A 81 1.89 9.22 -7.50
CA ALA A 81 2.31 10.26 -6.56
C ALA A 81 3.47 9.81 -5.66
N HIS A 82 3.49 8.54 -5.29
CA HIS A 82 4.36 8.05 -4.22
C HIS A 82 5.11 6.78 -4.59
N GLY A 83 5.29 6.51 -5.86
CA GLY A 83 5.96 5.30 -6.32
C GLY A 83 7.44 5.27 -6.01
N LEU A 84 8.12 4.30 -6.58
CA LEU A 84 9.51 4.00 -6.23
C LEU A 84 10.45 5.17 -6.54
N SER A 85 10.12 6.00 -7.52
CA SER A 85 10.94 7.16 -7.88
C SER A 85 10.65 8.40 -7.05
N SER A 86 9.67 8.34 -6.15
CA SER A 86 9.32 9.47 -5.28
C SER A 86 10.07 9.36 -3.95
N PRO A 87 10.06 10.43 -3.13
CA PRO A 87 10.69 10.35 -1.80
C PRO A 87 10.11 9.24 -0.92
N ALA A 88 8.84 8.90 -1.08
CA ALA A 88 8.24 7.81 -0.31
C ALA A 88 8.74 6.44 -0.74
N GLN A 89 9.23 6.30 -1.96
CA GLN A 89 9.70 5.05 -2.54
C GLN A 89 8.70 3.92 -2.35
N GLY A 90 7.46 4.19 -2.76
CA GLY A 90 6.37 3.27 -2.52
C GLY A 90 6.35 2.08 -3.46
N LEU A 91 6.07 0.92 -2.89
CA LEU A 91 5.72 -0.28 -3.64
C LEU A 91 4.27 -0.56 -3.37
N VAL A 92 3.48 -0.72 -4.43
CA VAL A 92 2.04 -0.89 -4.32
C VAL A 92 1.69 -2.24 -4.93
N MET A 93 1.05 -3.09 -4.13
CA MET A 93 0.67 -4.41 -4.59
C MET A 93 -0.72 -4.75 -4.08
N SER A 94 -1.35 -5.74 -4.66
CA SER A 94 -2.66 -6.16 -4.22
C SER A 94 -2.69 -7.65 -4.01
N LEU A 95 -3.57 -8.07 -3.08
CA LEU A 95 -3.80 -9.46 -2.79
C LEU A 95 -5.30 -9.71 -2.85
N PRO A 96 -5.72 -10.85 -3.38
CA PRO A 96 -7.13 -11.21 -3.32
C PRO A 96 -7.51 -11.54 -1.88
N ILE A 97 -8.73 -11.18 -1.50
CA ILE A 97 -9.27 -11.56 -0.20
C ILE A 97 -10.24 -12.70 -0.43
N GLU A 98 -9.92 -13.88 0.10
CA GLU A 98 -10.80 -15.03 -0.04
C GLU A 98 -12.05 -14.86 0.80
N ASP A 99 -11.87 -14.52 2.05
CA ASP A 99 -12.96 -14.37 3.00
C ASP A 99 -12.70 -13.18 3.87
N VAL A 100 -13.75 -12.44 4.19
CA VAL A 100 -13.65 -11.34 5.14
C VAL A 100 -14.95 -11.28 5.95
N LEU A 101 -14.82 -11.20 7.24
CA LEU A 101 -15.95 -11.03 8.17
C LEU A 101 -15.73 -9.72 8.90
N GLY A 102 -16.83 -9.03 9.16
CA GLY A 102 -16.77 -7.78 9.91
C GLY A 102 -16.93 -6.53 9.06
N LEU A 103 -16.95 -6.67 7.74
CA LEU A 103 -17.26 -5.54 6.88
C LEU A 103 -18.77 -5.46 6.73
N GLU A 104 -19.32 -4.32 7.08
CA GLU A 104 -20.75 -4.10 6.96
C GLU A 104 -21.05 -3.39 5.64
N ASP A 105 -22.10 -3.83 4.99
CA ASP A 105 -22.54 -3.21 3.78
C ASP A 105 -23.51 -2.09 4.03
#